data_e8deea3010a181f3d0e6d2f581c7e76b
#
_entry.id   e8deea3010a181f3d0e6d2f581c7e76b
#
_cell.length_a   1.000
_cell.length_b   1.000
_cell.length_c   1.000
_cell.angle_alpha   90.00
_cell.angle_beta   90.00
_cell.angle_gamma   90.00
#
_symmetry.space_group_name_H-M   'P 1'
#
loop_
_entity.id
_entity.type
_entity.pdbx_description
1 polymer ?
#
loop_
_entity_poly.entity_id
_entity_poly.type
_entity_poly.pdbx_seq_one_letter_code
_entity_poly.pdbx_strand_id
1 'polypeptide(L)'
;MIVFLAALLMILGLIGRMVYLMVFDAEYYQKKAEDLHERERKIKAARGEIIDTNGTVLATNRTVCTISVIHSQIKEPEVVIKKLSKCLGMEEAEVRKRVEKVSSMERIKTNVDKETGDKIREMELAGVKVDEDFKR
;
A
#
# COMPACT_ATOMS: atom_id res chain seq x y z
N MET A 1 30.57 47.40 1.91
CA MET A 1 30.68 46.87 3.27
C MET A 1 29.32 46.57 3.92
N ILE A 2 28.39 47.53 3.95
CA ILE A 2 27.06 47.36 4.62
C ILE A 2 26.28 46.20 4.04
N VAL A 3 26.20 46.05 2.71
CA VAL A 3 25.49 44.96 2.02
C VAL A 3 26.09 43.60 2.37
N PHE A 4 27.40 43.48 2.43
CA PHE A 4 28.09 42.25 2.80
C PHE A 4 27.80 41.85 4.27
N LEU A 5 27.79 42.83 5.16
CA LEU A 5 27.47 42.61 6.57
C LEU A 5 26.01 42.17 6.74
N ALA A 6 25.09 42.77 6.00
CA ALA A 6 23.68 42.40 6.00
C ALA A 6 23.48 40.97 5.47
N ALA A 7 24.16 40.60 4.38
CA ALA A 7 24.11 39.23 3.86
C ALA A 7 24.65 38.20 4.85
N LEU A 8 25.74 38.52 5.54
CA LEU A 8 26.33 37.65 6.56
C LEU A 8 25.37 37.40 7.74
N LEU A 9 24.70 38.48 8.20
CA LEU A 9 23.69 38.38 9.28
C LEU A 9 22.50 37.53 8.86
N MET A 10 22.06 37.66 7.60
CA MET A 10 20.96 36.84 7.06
C MET A 10 21.32 35.34 7.03
N ILE A 11 22.53 35.00 6.59
CA ILE A 11 23.03 33.64 6.56
C ILE A 11 23.13 33.07 7.98
N LEU A 12 23.67 33.82 8.93
CA LEU A 12 23.73 33.42 10.34
C LEU A 12 22.36 33.18 10.94
N GLY A 13 21.36 34.01 10.61
CA GLY A 13 19.98 33.84 11.02
C GLY A 13 19.34 32.54 10.46
N LEU A 14 19.62 32.23 9.19
CA LEU A 14 19.15 30.97 8.57
C LEU A 14 19.77 29.72 9.21
N ILE A 15 21.09 29.77 9.48
CA ILE A 15 21.79 28.67 10.16
C ILE A 15 21.23 28.47 11.57
N GLY A 16 21.07 29.54 12.33
CA GLY A 16 20.47 29.48 13.67
C GLY A 16 19.06 28.92 13.65
N ARG A 17 18.25 29.26 12.65
CA ARG A 17 16.92 28.70 12.45
C ARG A 17 16.94 27.19 12.13
N MET A 18 17.88 26.76 11.28
CA MET A 18 18.01 25.33 10.97
C MET A 18 18.43 24.53 12.21
N VAL A 19 19.38 25.02 12.99
CA VAL A 19 19.80 24.37 14.24
C VAL A 19 18.64 24.29 15.23
N TYR A 20 17.86 25.37 15.36
CA TYR A 20 16.68 25.36 16.21
C TYR A 20 15.70 24.27 15.82
N LEU A 21 15.35 24.16 14.52
CA LEU A 21 14.45 23.12 14.02
C LEU A 21 15.00 21.71 14.22
N MET A 22 16.32 21.53 14.06
CA MET A 22 16.95 20.21 14.24
C MET A 22 17.02 19.77 15.70
N VAL A 23 17.10 20.69 16.65
CA VAL A 23 17.28 20.35 18.07
C VAL A 23 15.94 20.32 18.81
N PHE A 24 15.08 21.32 18.60
CA PHE A 24 13.84 21.48 19.36
C PHE A 24 12.63 20.81 18.70
N ASP A 25 12.54 20.83 17.39
CA ASP A 25 11.40 20.27 16.66
C ASP A 25 11.72 18.90 16.00
N ALA A 26 12.92 18.34 16.22
CA ALA A 26 13.35 17.08 15.62
C ALA A 26 12.37 15.94 15.93
N GLU A 27 11.95 15.80 17.19
CA GLU A 27 11.03 14.74 17.63
C GLU A 27 9.65 14.87 16.97
N TYR A 28 9.14 16.08 16.81
CA TYR A 28 7.87 16.33 16.12
C TYR A 28 7.92 15.93 14.64
N TYR A 29 8.98 16.33 13.93
CA TYR A 29 9.14 16.00 12.51
C TYR A 29 9.45 14.52 12.31
N GLN A 30 10.16 13.89 13.23
CA GLN A 30 10.47 12.47 13.19
C GLN A 30 9.20 11.63 13.38
N LYS A 31 8.36 11.92 14.36
CA LYS A 31 7.04 11.29 14.52
C LYS A 31 6.16 11.47 13.28
N LYS A 32 6.13 12.67 12.72
CA LYS A 32 5.34 12.95 11.52
C LYS A 32 5.87 12.21 10.28
N ALA A 33 7.17 11.97 10.19
CA ALA A 33 7.77 11.16 9.14
C ALA A 33 7.46 9.66 9.35
N GLU A 34 7.53 9.16 10.59
CA GLU A 34 7.14 7.79 10.94
C GLU A 34 5.68 7.52 10.61
N ASP A 35 4.75 8.39 11.00
CA ASP A 35 3.32 8.28 10.66
C ASP A 35 3.05 8.24 9.15
N LEU A 36 3.89 8.89 8.36
CA LEU A 36 3.80 8.87 6.88
C LEU A 36 4.42 7.61 6.26
N HIS A 37 5.46 7.07 6.87
CA HIS A 37 6.18 5.89 6.40
C HIS A 37 5.60 4.58 6.94
N GLU A 38 5.16 4.56 8.20
CA GLU A 38 4.44 3.46 8.80
C GLU A 38 2.95 3.57 8.50
N ARG A 39 2.54 3.08 7.33
CA ARG A 39 1.13 2.75 7.11
C ARG A 39 0.82 1.54 7.96
N GLU A 40 0.32 1.74 9.17
CA GLU A 40 -0.25 0.66 9.97
C GLU A 40 -1.35 -0.04 9.16
N ARG A 41 -1.02 -1.22 8.64
CA ARG A 41 -2.03 -2.10 8.06
C ARG A 41 -2.64 -2.88 9.20
N LYS A 42 -3.90 -2.65 9.45
CA LYS A 42 -4.69 -3.53 10.33
C LYS A 42 -4.75 -4.92 9.69
N ILE A 43 -3.88 -5.80 10.12
CA ILE A 43 -3.93 -7.21 9.74
C ILE A 43 -5.13 -7.79 10.47
N LYS A 44 -6.13 -8.23 9.72
CA LYS A 44 -7.28 -8.93 10.29
C LYS A 44 -6.81 -10.30 10.76
N ALA A 45 -6.95 -10.56 12.06
CA ALA A 45 -6.69 -11.88 12.60
C ALA A 45 -7.67 -12.91 12.00
N ALA A 46 -7.17 -14.12 11.76
CA ALA A 46 -8.01 -15.24 11.40
C ALA A 46 -9.03 -15.50 12.53
N ARG A 47 -10.26 -15.80 12.18
CA ARG A 47 -11.28 -16.17 13.17
C ARG A 47 -10.96 -17.55 13.71
N GLY A 48 -11.38 -17.86 14.94
CA GLY A 48 -11.29 -19.20 15.50
C GLY A 48 -12.04 -20.23 14.68
N GLU A 49 -11.62 -21.47 14.73
CA GLU A 49 -12.33 -22.61 14.16
C GLU A 49 -13.60 -22.93 14.97
N ILE A 50 -14.63 -23.45 14.30
CA ILE A 50 -15.80 -24.00 14.97
C ILE A 50 -15.64 -25.52 14.98
N ILE A 51 -15.58 -26.07 16.17
CA ILE A 51 -15.46 -27.52 16.37
C ILE A 51 -16.71 -28.05 17.08
N ASP A 52 -17.06 -29.29 16.76
CA ASP A 52 -18.12 -30.03 17.45
C ASP A 52 -17.63 -30.57 18.79
N THR A 53 -18.56 -31.07 19.63
CA THR A 53 -18.27 -31.73 20.92
C THR A 53 -17.30 -32.91 20.79
N ASN A 54 -17.24 -33.54 19.61
CA ASN A 54 -16.34 -34.65 19.29
C ASN A 54 -14.96 -34.18 18.75
N GLY A 55 -14.71 -32.87 18.68
CA GLY A 55 -13.47 -32.33 18.13
C GLY A 55 -13.43 -32.22 16.60
N THR A 56 -14.53 -32.50 15.90
CA THR A 56 -14.61 -32.40 14.45
C THR A 56 -14.74 -30.94 14.04
N VAL A 57 -13.88 -30.47 13.10
CA VAL A 57 -13.93 -29.10 12.58
C VAL A 57 -15.13 -28.93 11.66
N LEU A 58 -16.08 -28.12 12.09
CA LEU A 58 -17.29 -27.79 11.34
C LEU A 58 -17.08 -26.63 10.37
N ALA A 59 -16.27 -25.66 10.75
CA ALA A 59 -15.91 -24.52 9.90
C ALA A 59 -14.52 -23.98 10.25
N THR A 60 -13.71 -23.78 9.23
CA THR A 60 -12.38 -23.18 9.33
C THR A 60 -12.27 -21.98 8.41
N ASN A 61 -11.19 -21.22 8.53
CA ASN A 61 -10.90 -20.11 7.68
C ASN A 61 -10.18 -20.54 6.40
N ARG A 62 -10.63 -20.03 5.26
CA ARG A 62 -9.91 -20.15 4.00
C ARG A 62 -9.17 -18.85 3.72
N THR A 63 -7.88 -18.95 3.43
CA THR A 63 -7.09 -17.79 2.97
C THR A 63 -7.53 -17.43 1.56
N VAL A 64 -7.88 -16.17 1.38
CA VAL A 64 -8.24 -15.58 0.09
C VAL A 64 -7.40 -14.32 -0.12
N CYS A 65 -7.24 -13.92 -1.38
CA CYS A 65 -6.48 -12.73 -1.73
C CYS A 65 -7.41 -11.63 -2.26
N THR A 66 -7.06 -10.39 -1.95
CA THR A 66 -7.67 -9.20 -2.54
C THR A 66 -6.64 -8.53 -3.43
N ILE A 67 -6.97 -8.33 -4.70
CA ILE A 67 -6.11 -7.68 -5.69
C ILE A 67 -6.50 -6.21 -5.77
N SER A 68 -5.53 -5.34 -5.54
CA SER A 68 -5.69 -3.89 -5.61
C SER A 68 -4.61 -3.29 -6.49
N VAL A 69 -4.90 -2.15 -7.12
CA VAL A 69 -3.96 -1.41 -7.94
C VAL A 69 -3.78 0.01 -7.43
N ILE A 70 -2.57 0.51 -7.58
CA ILE A 70 -2.19 1.90 -7.25
C ILE A 70 -1.85 2.59 -8.56
N HIS A 71 -2.76 3.43 -9.06
CA HIS A 71 -2.62 4.08 -10.38
C HIS A 71 -1.28 4.81 -10.55
N SER A 72 -0.82 5.54 -9.53
CA SER A 72 0.44 6.31 -9.59
C SER A 72 1.71 5.46 -9.71
N GLN A 73 1.65 4.18 -9.43
CA GLN A 73 2.79 3.25 -9.47
C GLN A 73 2.80 2.37 -10.71
N ILE A 74 1.75 2.40 -11.52
CA ILE A 74 1.66 1.60 -12.74
C ILE A 74 2.48 2.29 -13.84
N LYS A 75 3.51 1.60 -14.35
CA LYS A 75 4.34 2.09 -15.46
C LYS A 75 3.77 1.72 -16.82
N GLU A 76 3.23 0.50 -16.95
CA GLU A 76 2.72 -0.07 -18.19
C GLU A 76 1.29 -0.57 -18.00
N PRO A 77 0.26 0.28 -18.14
CA PRO A 77 -1.12 -0.09 -17.86
C PRO A 77 -1.63 -1.22 -18.75
N GLU A 78 -1.28 -1.24 -20.04
CA GLU A 78 -1.72 -2.28 -20.98
C GLU A 78 -1.23 -3.70 -20.59
N VAL A 79 0.00 -3.81 -20.13
CA VAL A 79 0.57 -5.09 -19.68
C VAL A 79 -0.14 -5.57 -18.41
N VAL A 80 -0.38 -4.65 -17.47
CA VAL A 80 -1.09 -4.95 -16.22
C VAL A 80 -2.52 -5.39 -16.51
N ILE A 81 -3.24 -4.69 -17.40
CA ILE A 81 -4.64 -5.01 -17.77
C ILE A 81 -4.71 -6.41 -18.37
N LYS A 82 -3.89 -6.72 -19.37
CA LYS A 82 -3.88 -8.04 -20.04
C LYS A 82 -3.53 -9.18 -19.10
N LYS A 83 -2.53 -9.01 -18.24
CA LYS A 83 -2.13 -10.03 -17.28
C LYS A 83 -3.20 -10.26 -16.21
N LEU A 84 -3.76 -9.18 -15.64
CA LEU A 84 -4.81 -9.29 -14.63
C LEU A 84 -6.10 -9.87 -15.21
N SER A 85 -6.55 -9.46 -16.40
CA SER A 85 -7.74 -10.03 -17.05
C SER A 85 -7.60 -11.54 -17.24
N LYS A 86 -6.46 -12.00 -17.71
CA LYS A 86 -6.17 -13.42 -17.92
C LYS A 86 -6.13 -14.22 -16.60
N CYS A 87 -5.47 -13.69 -15.57
CA CYS A 87 -5.35 -14.38 -14.28
C CYS A 87 -6.65 -14.38 -13.47
N LEU A 88 -7.43 -13.32 -13.54
CA LEU A 88 -8.67 -13.16 -12.77
C LEU A 88 -9.91 -13.62 -13.52
N GLY A 89 -9.79 -13.95 -14.82
CA GLY A 89 -10.94 -14.31 -15.67
C GLY A 89 -11.97 -13.19 -15.79
N MET A 90 -11.50 -11.94 -15.82
CA MET A 90 -12.33 -10.74 -15.97
C MET A 90 -12.17 -10.15 -17.36
N GLU A 91 -13.19 -9.45 -17.82
CA GLU A 91 -13.15 -8.75 -19.10
C GLU A 91 -12.13 -7.60 -19.05
N GLU A 92 -11.31 -7.46 -20.11
CA GLU A 92 -10.29 -6.40 -20.17
C GLU A 92 -10.88 -5.00 -20.01
N ALA A 93 -12.09 -4.76 -20.52
CA ALA A 93 -12.77 -3.48 -20.40
C ALA A 93 -13.06 -3.11 -18.93
N GLU A 94 -13.47 -4.10 -18.12
CA GLU A 94 -13.75 -3.89 -16.70
C GLU A 94 -12.47 -3.63 -15.91
N VAL A 95 -11.42 -4.40 -16.18
CA VAL A 95 -10.11 -4.22 -15.55
C VAL A 95 -9.52 -2.86 -15.92
N ARG A 96 -9.61 -2.46 -17.20
CA ARG A 96 -9.16 -1.17 -17.70
C ARG A 96 -9.82 -0.01 -16.95
N LYS A 97 -11.14 -0.03 -16.83
CA LYS A 97 -11.90 1.00 -16.12
C LYS A 97 -11.43 1.21 -14.68
N ARG A 98 -11.01 0.13 -14.00
CA ARG A 98 -10.52 0.18 -12.62
C ARG A 98 -9.06 0.61 -12.55
N VAL A 99 -8.22 0.16 -13.48
CA VAL A 99 -6.80 0.51 -13.55
C VAL A 99 -6.59 1.98 -13.92
N GLU A 100 -7.39 2.51 -14.85
CA GLU A 100 -7.34 3.91 -15.30
C GLU A 100 -7.95 4.89 -14.31
N LYS A 101 -8.73 4.41 -13.35
CA LYS A 101 -9.31 5.26 -12.32
C LYS A 101 -8.22 5.88 -11.46
N VAL A 102 -8.14 7.21 -11.48
CA VAL A 102 -7.19 7.98 -10.66
C VAL A 102 -7.60 7.88 -9.19
N SER A 103 -7.04 6.90 -8.50
CA SER A 103 -7.27 6.65 -7.08
C SER A 103 -5.95 6.26 -6.41
N SER A 104 -5.81 6.56 -5.14
CA SER A 104 -4.65 6.12 -4.35
C SER A 104 -4.55 4.60 -4.24
N MET A 105 -5.68 3.90 -4.24
CA MET A 105 -5.75 2.43 -4.31
C MET A 105 -7.16 2.01 -4.74
N GLU A 106 -7.27 1.24 -5.83
CA GLU A 106 -8.54 0.70 -6.32
C GLU A 106 -8.52 -0.83 -6.26
N ARG A 107 -9.60 -1.42 -5.74
CA ARG A 107 -9.74 -2.89 -5.68
C ARG A 107 -10.24 -3.42 -7.02
N ILE A 108 -9.50 -4.36 -7.58
CA ILE A 108 -9.88 -5.05 -8.83
C ILE A 108 -10.81 -6.23 -8.49
N LYS A 109 -10.38 -7.14 -7.62
CA LYS A 109 -11.16 -8.32 -7.24
C LYS A 109 -10.86 -8.74 -5.81
N THR A 110 -11.90 -9.14 -5.10
CA THR A 110 -11.81 -9.70 -3.75
C THR A 110 -12.11 -11.20 -3.79
N ASN A 111 -11.75 -11.92 -2.74
CA ASN A 111 -11.97 -13.35 -2.60
C ASN A 111 -11.35 -14.17 -3.75
N VAL A 112 -10.16 -13.80 -4.18
CA VAL A 112 -9.36 -14.57 -5.16
C VAL A 112 -8.67 -15.71 -4.42
N ASP A 113 -8.58 -16.88 -5.04
CA ASP A 113 -7.88 -18.02 -4.47
C ASP A 113 -6.39 -17.71 -4.26
N LYS A 114 -5.81 -18.29 -3.19
CA LYS A 114 -4.42 -18.05 -2.83
C LYS A 114 -3.46 -18.35 -3.98
N GLU A 115 -3.67 -19.46 -4.69
CA GLU A 115 -2.82 -19.84 -5.83
C GLU A 115 -2.79 -18.77 -6.94
N THR A 116 -3.95 -18.16 -7.24
CA THR A 116 -4.02 -17.07 -8.22
C THR A 116 -3.38 -15.79 -7.69
N GLY A 117 -3.54 -15.52 -6.39
CA GLY A 117 -2.86 -14.40 -5.72
C GLY A 117 -1.34 -14.52 -5.77
N ASP A 118 -0.82 -15.72 -5.49
CA ASP A 118 0.63 -15.98 -5.51
C ASP A 118 1.19 -15.86 -6.93
N LYS A 119 0.50 -16.37 -7.95
CA LYS A 119 0.88 -16.17 -9.37
C LYS A 119 0.97 -14.70 -9.76
N ILE A 120 0.03 -13.87 -9.29
CA ILE A 120 0.06 -12.44 -9.58
C ILE A 120 1.21 -11.75 -8.82
N ARG A 121 1.52 -12.20 -7.59
CA ARG A 121 2.65 -11.71 -6.81
C ARG A 121 3.99 -12.04 -7.47
N GLU A 122 4.15 -13.26 -8.00
CA GLU A 122 5.36 -13.69 -8.74
C GLU A 122 5.60 -12.91 -10.03
N MET A 123 4.55 -12.34 -10.61
CA MET A 123 4.69 -11.50 -11.82
C MET A 123 5.29 -10.12 -11.54
N GLU A 124 5.46 -9.73 -10.29
CA GLU A 124 6.05 -8.45 -9.83
C GLU A 124 5.56 -7.23 -10.60
N LEU A 125 4.24 -7.15 -10.86
CA LEU A 125 3.65 -6.08 -11.63
C LEU A 125 3.70 -4.76 -10.85
N ALA A 126 4.35 -3.74 -11.41
CA ALA A 126 4.44 -2.43 -10.80
C ALA A 126 3.03 -1.84 -10.55
N GLY A 127 2.75 -1.44 -9.31
CA GLY A 127 1.48 -0.87 -8.91
C GLY A 127 0.36 -1.87 -8.62
N VAL A 128 0.61 -3.18 -8.74
CA VAL A 128 -0.34 -4.23 -8.33
C VAL A 128 0.00 -4.70 -6.92
N LYS A 129 -1.02 -4.81 -6.08
CA LYS A 129 -0.91 -5.21 -4.68
C LYS A 129 -1.81 -6.40 -4.42
N VAL A 130 -1.26 -7.40 -3.75
CA VAL A 130 -1.98 -8.62 -3.35
C VAL A 130 -2.00 -8.66 -1.83
N ASP A 131 -3.16 -8.41 -1.25
CA ASP A 131 -3.37 -8.47 0.20
C ASP A 131 -4.08 -9.78 0.56
N GLU A 132 -3.59 -10.48 1.57
CA GLU A 132 -4.22 -11.69 2.08
C GLU A 132 -5.37 -11.33 3.04
N ASP A 133 -6.49 -12.02 2.91
CA ASP A 133 -7.66 -11.90 3.78
C ASP A 133 -8.17 -13.31 4.13
N PHE A 134 -9.04 -13.41 5.12
CA PHE A 134 -9.61 -14.66 5.56
C PHE A 134 -11.12 -14.67 5.33
N LYS A 135 -11.60 -15.73 4.68
CA LYS A 135 -13.02 -16.00 4.48
C LYS A 135 -13.38 -17.33 5.12
N ARG A 136 -14.58 -17.40 5.68
CA ARG A 136 -15.13 -18.64 6.22
C ARG A 136 -16.00 -19.33 5.18
#